data_9e04baafe2b36fda5de0f0de07c65a5d
#
_entry.id   9e04baafe2b36fda5de0f0de07c65a5d
#
_cell.length_a   1.000
_cell.length_b   1.000
_cell.length_c   1.000
_cell.angle_alpha   90.00
_cell.angle_beta   90.00
_cell.angle_gamma   90.00
#
_symmetry.space_group_name_H-M   'P 1'
#
loop_
_entity.id
_entity.type
_entity.pdbx_description
1 polymer ?
#
loop_
_entity_poly.entity_id
_entity_poly.type
_entity_poly.pdbx_seq_one_letter_code
_entity_poly.pdbx_strand_id
1 'polypeptide(L)'
;MINTEVDQALEAESTVSPKFSLDDLPNIDIDNLQPIDIESLVAPNDSRHPPRILVLYGSVRARSFSRLAAEESSRLLRWYGCEVKMFDPSGLPLPDDVDADHPKVQELRELAQWSEGM
;
A
#
# COMPACT_ATOMS: atom_id res chain seq x y z
N MET A 1 -11.78 33.61 -9.03
CA MET A 1 -12.07 32.90 -10.29
C MET A 1 -11.11 31.77 -10.56
N ILE A 2 -9.84 32.06 -10.62
CA ILE A 2 -8.82 31.03 -10.81
C ILE A 2 -8.85 29.99 -9.68
N ASN A 3 -9.12 30.41 -8.46
CA ASN A 3 -9.17 29.54 -7.30
C ASN A 3 -10.31 28.51 -7.36
N THR A 4 -11.45 28.86 -7.96
CA THR A 4 -12.58 27.93 -8.08
C THR A 4 -12.28 26.79 -9.05
N GLU A 5 -11.59 27.06 -10.15
CA GLU A 5 -11.18 26.06 -11.10
C GLU A 5 -10.10 25.13 -10.52
N VAL A 6 -9.16 25.72 -9.77
CA VAL A 6 -8.12 24.97 -9.07
C VAL A 6 -8.74 24.08 -7.99
N ASP A 7 -9.71 24.58 -7.24
CA ASP A 7 -10.40 23.82 -6.20
C ASP A 7 -11.19 22.65 -6.82
N GLN A 8 -11.85 22.86 -7.94
CA GLN A 8 -12.54 21.79 -8.66
C GLN A 8 -11.58 20.76 -9.21
N ALA A 9 -10.43 21.17 -9.72
CA ALA A 9 -9.39 20.23 -10.18
C ALA A 9 -8.81 19.45 -9.01
N LEU A 10 -8.60 20.08 -7.87
CA LEU A 10 -8.12 19.40 -6.67
C LEU A 10 -9.16 18.42 -6.13
N GLU A 11 -10.43 18.76 -6.12
CA GLU A 11 -11.49 17.85 -5.72
C GLU A 11 -11.58 16.65 -6.67
N ALA A 12 -11.48 16.87 -7.99
CA ALA A 12 -11.45 15.80 -8.97
C ALA A 12 -10.22 14.90 -8.80
N GLU A 13 -9.06 15.47 -8.45
CA GLU A 13 -7.85 14.71 -8.16
C GLU A 13 -7.95 13.93 -6.85
N SER A 14 -8.66 14.45 -5.86
CA SER A 14 -8.86 13.78 -4.57
C SER A 14 -9.83 12.60 -4.64
N THR A 15 -10.58 12.43 -5.72
CA THR A 15 -11.54 11.34 -5.91
C THR A 15 -10.91 10.05 -6.44
N VAL A 16 -9.60 9.89 -6.32
CA VAL A 16 -8.90 8.63 -6.60
C VAL A 16 -9.05 8.14 -8.03
N SER A 17 -9.26 9.03 -8.98
CA SER A 17 -9.21 8.66 -10.39
C SER A 17 -7.76 8.49 -10.80
N PRO A 18 -7.36 7.33 -11.33
CA PRO A 18 -6.01 7.17 -11.84
C PRO A 18 -5.77 8.19 -12.95
N LYS A 19 -4.62 8.88 -12.87
CA LYS A 19 -4.22 9.90 -13.85
C LYS A 19 -3.66 9.30 -15.14
N PHE A 20 -3.74 8.00 -15.31
CA PHE A 20 -3.28 7.31 -16.51
C PHE A 20 -4.46 6.63 -17.20
N SER A 21 -4.40 6.58 -18.52
CA SER A 21 -5.36 5.82 -19.31
C SER A 21 -5.09 4.33 -19.19
N LEU A 22 -6.14 3.52 -19.23
CA LEU A 22 -5.99 2.06 -19.33
C LEU A 22 -5.27 1.66 -20.63
N ASP A 23 -5.31 2.51 -21.65
CA ASP A 23 -4.58 2.30 -22.89
C ASP A 23 -3.05 2.31 -22.69
N ASP A 24 -2.58 2.91 -21.61
CA ASP A 24 -1.17 2.92 -21.24
C ASP A 24 -0.73 1.63 -20.53
N LEU A 25 -1.64 0.69 -20.34
CA LEU A 25 -1.40 -0.57 -19.64
C LEU A 25 -1.53 -1.75 -20.62
N PRO A 26 -0.53 -2.00 -21.47
CA PRO A 26 -0.64 -2.95 -22.57
C PRO A 26 -0.80 -4.42 -22.14
N ASN A 27 -0.51 -4.72 -20.88
CA ASN A 27 -0.58 -6.07 -20.32
C ASN A 27 -1.88 -6.34 -19.55
N ILE A 28 -2.81 -5.38 -19.55
CA ILE A 28 -4.10 -5.57 -18.89
C ILE A 28 -5.13 -5.97 -19.92
N ASP A 29 -5.82 -7.07 -19.67
CA ASP A 29 -6.98 -7.52 -20.43
C ASP A 29 -8.21 -6.72 -19.99
N ILE A 30 -8.45 -5.62 -20.68
CA ILE A 30 -9.53 -4.67 -20.35
C ILE A 30 -10.91 -5.32 -20.44
N ASP A 31 -11.09 -6.23 -21.36
CA ASP A 31 -12.39 -6.88 -21.59
C ASP A 31 -12.81 -7.77 -20.41
N ASN A 32 -11.83 -8.31 -19.70
CA ASN A 32 -12.06 -9.15 -18.52
C ASN A 32 -11.80 -8.40 -17.19
N LEU A 33 -11.46 -7.12 -17.26
CA LEU A 33 -11.24 -6.33 -16.07
C LEU A 33 -12.59 -6.03 -15.39
N GLN A 34 -12.75 -6.55 -14.18
CA GLN A 34 -13.94 -6.26 -13.41
C GLN A 34 -13.88 -4.83 -12.87
N PRO A 35 -14.94 -4.03 -13.03
CA PRO A 35 -14.98 -2.70 -12.45
C PRO A 35 -14.92 -2.79 -10.93
N ILE A 36 -14.12 -1.91 -10.33
CA ILE A 36 -14.02 -1.81 -8.88
C ILE A 36 -15.22 -1.04 -8.36
N ASP A 37 -15.97 -1.66 -7.47
CA ASP A 37 -17.00 -0.96 -6.71
C ASP A 37 -16.35 -0.21 -5.55
N ILE A 38 -16.01 1.04 -5.80
CA ILE A 38 -15.32 1.89 -4.82
C ILE A 38 -16.19 2.10 -3.58
N GLU A 39 -17.50 2.18 -3.73
CA GLU A 39 -18.40 2.39 -2.60
C GLU A 39 -18.35 1.22 -1.61
N SER A 40 -18.19 0.00 -2.11
CA SER A 40 -18.06 -1.18 -1.25
C SER A 40 -16.73 -1.24 -0.52
N LEU A 41 -15.71 -0.51 -0.99
CA LEU A 41 -14.38 -0.48 -0.41
C LEU A 41 -14.18 0.68 0.57
N VAL A 42 -15.09 1.62 0.60
CA VAL A 42 -14.99 2.76 1.52
C VAL A 42 -15.26 2.28 2.94
N ALA A 43 -14.36 2.61 3.85
CA ALA A 43 -14.54 2.29 5.25
C ALA A 43 -15.81 2.98 5.81
N PRO A 44 -16.54 2.31 6.72
CA PRO A 44 -17.68 2.93 7.38
C PRO A 44 -17.30 4.26 8.07
N ASN A 45 -18.21 5.20 8.10
CA ASN A 45 -17.99 6.53 8.72
C ASN A 45 -17.67 6.45 10.23
N ASP A 46 -17.91 5.31 10.85
CA ASP A 46 -17.57 5.06 12.24
C ASP A 46 -16.14 4.52 12.44
N SER A 47 -15.37 4.40 11.39
CA SER A 47 -13.96 4.01 11.47
C SER A 47 -13.20 5.01 12.33
N ARG A 48 -12.55 4.51 13.38
CA ARG A 48 -11.83 5.35 14.37
C ARG A 48 -10.41 5.69 13.96
N HIS A 49 -9.91 5.04 12.94
CA HIS A 49 -8.54 5.22 12.46
C HIS A 49 -8.48 4.93 10.96
N PRO A 50 -7.47 5.46 10.27
CA PRO A 50 -7.21 5.11 8.87
C PRO A 50 -6.91 3.61 8.71
N PRO A 51 -7.10 3.05 7.51
CA PRO A 51 -6.68 1.68 7.23
C PRO A 51 -5.21 1.47 7.56
N ARG A 52 -4.89 0.38 8.24
CA ARG A 52 -3.53 0.02 8.63
C ARG A 52 -2.98 -1.04 7.69
N ILE A 53 -2.01 -0.65 6.91
CA ILE A 53 -1.43 -1.49 5.85
C ILE A 53 0.01 -1.80 6.16
N LEU A 54 0.33 -3.09 6.15
CA LEU A 54 1.71 -3.58 6.25
C LEU A 54 2.24 -3.87 4.86
N VAL A 55 3.37 -3.25 4.51
CA VAL A 55 4.03 -3.49 3.23
C VAL A 55 5.25 -4.38 3.46
N LEU A 56 5.26 -5.51 2.77
CA LEU A 56 6.32 -6.50 2.84
C LEU A 56 7.12 -6.54 1.54
N TYR A 57 8.41 -6.75 1.65
CA TYR A 57 9.27 -7.04 0.51
C TYR A 57 10.31 -8.09 0.92
N GLY A 58 10.81 -8.86 -0.04
CA GLY A 58 11.63 -10.03 0.26
C GLY A 58 13.13 -9.87 0.01
N SER A 59 13.60 -8.73 -0.48
CA SER A 59 15.00 -8.56 -0.84
C SER A 59 15.79 -7.88 0.26
N VAL A 60 16.96 -8.45 0.57
CA VAL A 60 17.92 -7.88 1.54
C VAL A 60 19.13 -7.23 0.87
N ARG A 61 19.10 -7.09 -0.45
CA ARG A 61 20.17 -6.43 -1.19
C ARG A 61 20.20 -4.94 -0.89
N ALA A 62 21.40 -4.36 -0.85
CA ALA A 62 21.58 -2.93 -0.64
C ALA A 62 20.85 -2.10 -1.71
N ARG A 63 20.88 -2.58 -2.96
CA ARG A 63 20.11 -2.00 -4.05
C ARG A 63 19.06 -3.01 -4.51
N SER A 64 17.82 -2.78 -4.12
CA SER A 64 16.72 -3.70 -4.36
C SER A 64 15.58 -2.99 -5.08
N PHE A 65 15.20 -3.49 -6.24
CA PHE A 65 14.04 -2.97 -6.98
C PHE A 65 12.73 -3.27 -6.26
N SER A 66 12.62 -4.43 -5.62
CA SER A 66 11.42 -4.77 -4.85
C SER A 66 11.25 -3.85 -3.64
N ARG A 67 12.33 -3.47 -2.99
CA ARG A 67 12.31 -2.47 -1.92
C ARG A 67 11.85 -1.10 -2.44
N LEU A 68 12.38 -0.66 -3.58
CA LEU A 68 11.98 0.60 -4.19
C LEU A 68 10.50 0.60 -4.57
N ALA A 69 10.00 -0.49 -5.13
CA ALA A 69 8.58 -0.65 -5.43
C ALA A 69 7.72 -0.62 -4.17
N ALA A 70 8.17 -1.26 -3.10
CA ALA A 70 7.49 -1.24 -1.82
C ALA A 70 7.46 0.17 -1.20
N GLU A 71 8.56 0.91 -1.29
CA GLU A 71 8.64 2.30 -0.83
C GLU A 71 7.67 3.19 -1.58
N GLU A 72 7.59 3.06 -2.90
CA GLU A 72 6.66 3.83 -3.72
C GLU A 72 5.20 3.44 -3.43
N SER A 73 4.92 2.16 -3.28
CA SER A 73 3.59 1.69 -2.87
C SER A 73 3.19 2.28 -1.51
N SER A 74 4.13 2.31 -0.58
CA SER A 74 3.90 2.90 0.75
C SER A 74 3.62 4.40 0.66
N ARG A 75 4.35 5.10 -0.20
CA ARG A 75 4.13 6.52 -0.44
C ARG A 75 2.73 6.80 -0.98
N LEU A 76 2.30 6.00 -1.95
CA LEU A 76 0.97 6.13 -2.56
C LEU A 76 -0.15 5.80 -1.56
N LEU A 77 0.01 4.74 -0.79
CA LEU A 77 -0.96 4.37 0.24
C LEU A 77 -1.11 5.45 1.30
N ARG A 78 -0.01 6.05 1.74
CA ARG A 78 -0.05 7.19 2.66
C ARG A 78 -0.74 8.39 2.05
N TRP A 79 -0.51 8.63 0.78
CA TRP A 79 -1.18 9.71 0.05
C TRP A 79 -2.69 9.49 -0.03
N TYR A 80 -3.14 8.24 -0.09
CA TYR A 80 -4.57 7.89 -0.02
C TYR A 80 -5.13 7.92 1.41
N GLY A 81 -4.33 8.25 2.40
CA GLY A 81 -4.78 8.36 3.77
C GLY A 81 -4.63 7.11 4.62
N CYS A 82 -3.93 6.09 4.13
CA CYS A 82 -3.65 4.90 4.92
C CYS A 82 -2.50 5.14 5.91
N GLU A 83 -2.56 4.45 7.03
CA GLU A 83 -1.43 4.31 7.93
C GLU A 83 -0.60 3.11 7.46
N VAL A 84 0.67 3.34 7.15
CA VAL A 84 1.51 2.34 6.50
C VAL A 84 2.76 2.10 7.31
N LYS A 85 3.06 0.83 7.55
CA LYS A 85 4.34 0.38 8.07
C LYS A 85 4.99 -0.58 7.09
N MET A 86 6.29 -0.46 6.92
CA MET A 86 7.08 -1.39 6.12
C MET A 86 7.88 -2.30 7.03
N PHE A 87 8.00 -3.55 6.62
CA PHE A 87 8.88 -4.49 7.29
C PHE A 87 10.15 -4.70 6.48
N ASP A 88 11.29 -4.43 7.11
CA ASP A 88 12.60 -4.71 6.54
C ASP A 88 12.98 -6.17 6.84
N PRO A 89 13.13 -7.05 5.83
CA PRO A 89 13.46 -8.44 6.06
C PRO A 89 14.92 -8.67 6.49
N SER A 90 15.76 -7.64 6.47
CA SER A 90 17.14 -7.77 6.94
C SER A 90 17.19 -8.24 8.39
N GLY A 91 18.00 -9.24 8.64
CA GLY A 91 18.13 -9.82 9.97
C GLY A 91 17.15 -10.94 10.29
N LEU A 92 16.24 -11.31 9.35
CA LEU A 92 15.46 -12.53 9.51
C LEU A 92 16.40 -13.74 9.49
N PRO A 93 16.24 -14.69 10.42
CA PRO A 93 17.03 -15.92 10.41
C PRO A 93 16.65 -16.82 9.22
N LEU A 94 17.57 -17.69 8.84
CA LEU A 94 17.26 -18.73 7.85
C LEU A 94 16.18 -19.68 8.41
N PRO A 95 15.36 -20.29 7.53
CA PRO A 95 14.24 -21.13 7.97
C PRO A 95 14.59 -22.25 8.95
N ASP A 96 15.77 -22.82 8.84
CA ASP A 96 16.21 -23.90 9.71
C ASP A 96 16.74 -23.44 11.08
N ASP A 97 16.99 -22.14 11.21
CA ASP A 97 17.52 -21.53 12.43
C ASP A 97 16.46 -20.72 13.19
N VAL A 98 15.20 -20.87 12.80
CA VAL A 98 14.12 -20.02 13.32
C VAL A 98 13.77 -20.42 14.75
N ASP A 99 14.15 -19.57 15.69
CA ASP A 99 13.56 -19.55 17.02
C ASP A 99 12.39 -18.59 17.03
N ALA A 100 11.24 -19.02 17.55
CA ALA A 100 10.06 -18.17 17.65
C ALA A 100 10.32 -16.90 18.47
N ASP A 101 11.28 -16.94 19.36
CA ASP A 101 11.66 -15.80 20.22
C ASP A 101 12.62 -14.82 19.53
N HIS A 102 13.05 -15.09 18.31
CA HIS A 102 13.95 -14.18 17.59
C HIS A 102 13.33 -12.80 17.44
N PRO A 103 14.04 -11.70 17.77
CA PRO A 103 13.46 -10.35 17.77
C PRO A 103 12.86 -9.95 16.44
N LYS A 104 13.48 -10.36 15.32
CA LYS A 104 12.99 -10.02 13.99
C LYS A 104 11.70 -10.76 13.65
N VAL A 105 11.54 -11.99 14.14
CA VAL A 105 10.31 -12.77 14.01
C VAL A 105 9.19 -12.14 14.82
N GLN A 106 9.49 -11.69 16.03
CA GLN A 106 8.52 -11.01 16.88
C GLN A 106 8.09 -9.67 16.28
N GLU A 107 8.99 -8.92 15.71
CA GLU A 107 8.67 -7.68 14.98
C GLU A 107 7.65 -7.94 13.87
N LEU A 108 7.88 -8.96 13.05
CA LEU A 108 6.95 -9.32 11.96
C LEU A 108 5.58 -9.71 12.50
N ARG A 109 5.54 -10.49 13.58
CA ARG A 109 4.27 -10.90 14.21
C ARG A 109 3.49 -9.71 14.75
N GLU A 110 4.17 -8.79 15.40
CA GLU A 110 3.55 -7.57 15.94
C GLU A 110 2.99 -6.70 14.82
N LEU A 111 3.74 -6.53 13.75
CA LEU A 111 3.29 -5.79 12.57
C LEU A 111 2.10 -6.47 11.88
N ALA A 112 2.12 -7.79 11.78
CA ALA A 112 1.00 -8.55 11.22
C ALA A 112 -0.28 -8.39 12.06
N GLN A 113 -0.16 -8.40 13.39
CA GLN A 113 -1.29 -8.17 14.27
C GLN A 113 -1.81 -6.74 14.21
N TRP A 114 -0.92 -5.78 14.05
CA TRP A 114 -1.27 -4.37 13.90
C TRP A 114 -2.03 -4.10 12.60
N SER A 115 -1.68 -4.78 11.53
CA SER A 115 -2.19 -4.51 10.19
C SER A 115 -3.60 -5.05 9.99
N GLU A 116 -4.35 -4.35 9.15
CA GLU A 116 -5.66 -4.77 8.66
C GLU A 116 -5.57 -5.31 7.24
N GLY A 117 -4.46 -5.02 6.54
CA GLY A 117 -4.18 -5.50 5.20
C GLY A 117 -2.67 -5.51 4.92
N MET A 118 -2.30 -6.23 3.85
CA MET A 118 -0.92 -6.37 3.40
C MET A 118 -0.83 -6.18 1.89
#